data_7f79825d619c971be6404745d1bb8017
#
_entry.id   7f79825d619c971be6404745d1bb8017
#
_cell.length_a   1.000
_cell.length_b   1.000
_cell.length_c   1.000
_cell.angle_alpha   90.00
_cell.angle_beta   90.00
_cell.angle_gamma   90.00
#
_symmetry.space_group_name_H-M   'P 1'
#
loop_
_entity.id
_entity.type
_entity.pdbx_description
1 polymer ?
#
loop_
_entity_poly.entity_id
_entity_poly.type
_entity_poly.pdbx_seq_one_letter_code
_entity_poly.pdbx_strand_id
1 'polypeptide(L)'
;MGVAPVGNRKYFTFDGETSKKYNTHITGQGVFDAPVRAVEMVNIPNRNGAFALDQGYFENVELTYKASIAADTPTEFAQAVSDLRNWLCSKKGYCRLTDEYNPNEYRMAVYKSGLEVEPFLITSGTFDIVFDCKPQRFLTSGETAVSVANNGTITNPTLFEAKPQLQVKGYGTIGIGGSEIVVENVPVGLINVGNGFVRTGSGNATYSQTLHLSDVLTGDYIYSNGKIVDYKLTITNVAGPYTAFSITNVSNCSATVTYTNYSAVISVTMKDCTYQKGTSLTEEATVDFSFTHNGTTTTGILTIRTVYSGSSTLNHYVGCTSYSYIGRSFSMNVPDAYADSTKTATGNPLYIDLDIGEAWNEDSGTPLSLNNAVQIPSELPVLPSGSTTITYDNTITSFKVLPRWWKV
;
A
#
# COMPACT_ATOMS: atom_id res chain seq x y z
N MET A 1 -35.28 -30.82 25.78
CA MET A 1 -33.94 -30.44 26.28
C MET A 1 -34.15 -29.33 27.33
N GLY A 2 -33.65 -29.49 28.55
CA GLY A 2 -33.79 -28.46 29.58
C GLY A 2 -32.89 -27.26 29.30
N VAL A 3 -33.36 -26.05 29.63
CA VAL A 3 -32.56 -24.84 29.55
C VAL A 3 -31.36 -24.98 30.49
N ALA A 4 -30.14 -24.80 30.00
CA ALA A 4 -28.93 -24.88 30.81
C ALA A 4 -28.99 -23.91 32.00
N PRO A 5 -28.48 -24.28 33.20
CA PRO A 5 -28.38 -23.38 34.33
C PRO A 5 -27.63 -22.10 33.96
N VAL A 6 -28.02 -20.96 34.53
CA VAL A 6 -27.51 -19.62 34.16
C VAL A 6 -25.96 -19.50 34.16
N GLY A 7 -25.26 -20.31 34.93
CA GLY A 7 -23.77 -20.31 35.02
C GLY A 7 -23.04 -21.03 33.88
N ASN A 8 -23.73 -21.81 33.02
CA ASN A 8 -23.13 -22.61 31.94
C ASN A 8 -23.60 -22.22 30.54
N ARG A 9 -24.22 -21.04 30.37
CA ARG A 9 -24.67 -20.57 29.07
C ARG A 9 -23.50 -20.13 28.24
N LYS A 10 -23.44 -20.57 26.97
CA LYS A 10 -22.44 -20.24 25.99
C LYS A 10 -23.03 -19.38 24.88
N TYR A 11 -22.22 -18.50 24.32
CA TYR A 11 -22.63 -17.51 23.32
C TYR A 11 -21.75 -17.60 22.10
N PHE A 12 -22.22 -17.04 21.02
CA PHE A 12 -21.42 -16.76 19.83
C PHE A 12 -21.33 -15.25 19.58
N THR A 13 -20.30 -14.86 18.85
CA THR A 13 -20.15 -13.48 18.40
C THR A 13 -20.07 -13.48 16.88
N PHE A 14 -20.90 -12.68 16.23
CA PHE A 14 -20.95 -12.55 14.78
C PHE A 14 -20.75 -11.08 14.39
N ASP A 15 -19.72 -10.80 13.58
CA ASP A 15 -19.33 -9.46 13.18
C ASP A 15 -19.15 -8.49 14.38
N GLY A 16 -18.45 -8.95 15.40
CA GLY A 16 -18.14 -8.16 16.60
C GLY A 16 -19.27 -8.02 17.62
N GLU A 17 -20.47 -8.51 17.33
CA GLU A 17 -21.63 -8.43 18.22
C GLU A 17 -22.00 -9.82 18.78
N THR A 18 -22.27 -9.87 20.09
CA THR A 18 -22.53 -11.13 20.80
C THR A 18 -24.02 -11.47 20.85
N SER A 19 -24.36 -12.75 20.69
CA SER A 19 -25.71 -13.28 20.82
C SER A 19 -26.30 -13.08 22.23
N LYS A 20 -25.46 -12.85 23.24
CA LYS A 20 -25.86 -12.52 24.59
C LYS A 20 -26.76 -11.27 24.67
N LYS A 21 -26.51 -10.28 23.83
CA LYS A 21 -27.30 -9.04 23.74
C LYS A 21 -28.76 -9.32 23.38
N TYR A 22 -29.01 -10.42 22.68
CA TYR A 22 -30.33 -10.86 22.23
C TYR A 22 -30.90 -12.00 23.09
N ASN A 23 -30.41 -12.16 24.32
CA ASN A 23 -30.81 -13.24 25.23
C ASN A 23 -30.70 -14.65 24.61
N THR A 24 -29.85 -14.82 23.61
CA THR A 24 -29.71 -16.07 22.84
C THR A 24 -28.43 -16.77 23.23
N HIS A 25 -28.55 -18.01 23.69
CA HIS A 25 -27.43 -18.88 24.02
C HIS A 25 -27.45 -20.15 23.16
N ILE A 26 -26.26 -20.74 22.95
CA ILE A 26 -26.06 -21.91 22.11
C ILE A 26 -25.71 -23.15 22.96
N THR A 27 -26.06 -24.31 22.42
CA THR A 27 -25.58 -25.63 22.91
C THR A 27 -24.35 -26.04 22.12
N GLY A 28 -23.52 -26.97 22.63
CA GLY A 28 -22.27 -27.38 21.96
C GLY A 28 -22.48 -28.31 20.75
N GLN A 29 -23.73 -28.59 20.36
CA GLN A 29 -24.00 -29.43 19.20
C GLN A 29 -23.66 -28.70 17.90
N GLY A 30 -22.96 -29.35 16.98
CA GLY A 30 -22.56 -28.83 15.68
C GLY A 30 -21.29 -27.91 15.66
N VAL A 31 -20.83 -27.43 16.83
CA VAL A 31 -19.68 -26.50 16.90
C VAL A 31 -18.34 -27.11 16.43
N PHE A 32 -18.25 -28.44 16.36
CA PHE A 32 -17.05 -29.18 15.98
C PHE A 32 -17.12 -29.80 14.58
N ASP A 33 -18.15 -29.46 13.79
CA ASP A 33 -18.30 -29.99 12.44
C ASP A 33 -17.12 -29.58 11.55
N ALA A 34 -16.62 -30.56 10.79
CA ALA A 34 -15.48 -30.40 9.88
C ALA A 34 -15.96 -30.28 8.43
N PRO A 35 -15.21 -29.56 7.57
CA PRO A 35 -15.53 -29.46 6.15
C PRO A 35 -15.26 -30.79 5.42
N VAL A 36 -15.95 -30.99 4.30
CA VAL A 36 -15.72 -32.12 3.40
C VAL A 36 -14.58 -31.76 2.46
N ARG A 37 -13.64 -32.71 2.27
CA ARG A 37 -12.61 -32.59 1.23
C ARG A 37 -13.21 -32.90 -0.13
N ALA A 38 -12.97 -32.03 -1.11
CA ALA A 38 -13.43 -32.24 -2.48
C ALA A 38 -12.59 -33.34 -3.15
N VAL A 39 -13.16 -34.54 -3.27
CA VAL A 39 -12.51 -35.70 -3.90
C VAL A 39 -13.47 -36.32 -4.90
N GLU A 40 -13.05 -36.46 -6.14
CA GLU A 40 -13.77 -37.20 -7.16
C GLU A 40 -13.34 -38.68 -7.18
N MET A 41 -14.28 -39.60 -7.09
CA MET A 41 -14.02 -41.05 -7.14
C MET A 41 -14.29 -41.56 -8.54
N VAL A 42 -13.23 -41.89 -9.29
CA VAL A 42 -13.29 -42.35 -10.68
C VAL A 42 -13.14 -43.88 -10.71
N ASN A 43 -14.16 -44.59 -11.23
CA ASN A 43 -14.11 -46.02 -11.43
C ASN A 43 -13.38 -46.34 -12.75
N ILE A 44 -12.33 -47.16 -12.66
CA ILE A 44 -11.59 -47.66 -13.81
C ILE A 44 -12.12 -49.07 -14.18
N PRO A 45 -12.57 -49.31 -15.42
CA PRO A 45 -13.03 -50.61 -15.82
C PRO A 45 -11.96 -51.71 -15.58
N ASN A 46 -12.42 -52.88 -15.10
CA ASN A 46 -11.61 -54.07 -14.77
C ASN A 46 -10.54 -53.84 -13.67
N ARG A 47 -10.71 -52.80 -12.84
CA ARG A 47 -9.87 -52.57 -11.66
C ARG A 47 -10.72 -52.56 -10.38
N ASN A 48 -10.22 -53.25 -9.34
CA ASN A 48 -10.86 -53.19 -8.03
C ASN A 48 -10.62 -51.83 -7.38
N GLY A 49 -11.68 -51.23 -6.82
CA GLY A 49 -11.65 -49.92 -6.18
C GLY A 49 -11.69 -48.75 -7.15
N ALA A 50 -12.00 -47.59 -6.66
CA ALA A 50 -12.01 -46.35 -7.40
C ALA A 50 -10.68 -45.61 -7.23
N PHE A 51 -10.34 -44.80 -8.21
CA PHE A 51 -9.24 -43.81 -8.12
C PHE A 51 -9.79 -42.55 -7.46
N ALA A 52 -9.14 -42.09 -6.39
CA ALA A 52 -9.49 -40.85 -5.73
C ALA A 52 -8.70 -39.69 -6.35
N LEU A 53 -9.40 -38.79 -7.03
CA LEU A 53 -8.84 -37.56 -7.58
C LEU A 53 -9.13 -36.42 -6.60
N ASP A 54 -8.11 -36.01 -5.86
CA ASP A 54 -8.19 -34.89 -4.93
C ASP A 54 -8.21 -33.56 -5.69
N GLN A 55 -9.23 -32.73 -5.47
CA GLN A 55 -9.38 -31.44 -6.10
C GLN A 55 -8.55 -30.33 -5.43
N GLY A 56 -7.86 -30.63 -4.32
CA GLY A 56 -6.95 -29.70 -3.64
C GLY A 56 -7.62 -28.66 -2.73
N TYR A 57 -8.93 -28.77 -2.47
CA TYR A 57 -9.65 -27.84 -1.60
C TYR A 57 -10.68 -28.55 -0.70
N PHE A 58 -11.19 -27.81 0.28
CA PHE A 58 -12.32 -28.20 1.11
C PHE A 58 -13.55 -27.39 0.74
N GLU A 59 -14.71 -28.01 0.81
CA GLU A 59 -15.99 -27.34 0.62
C GLU A 59 -16.36 -26.49 1.84
N ASN A 60 -17.25 -25.51 1.66
CA ASN A 60 -17.84 -24.79 2.77
C ASN A 60 -18.54 -25.75 3.73
N VAL A 61 -18.55 -25.41 5.02
CA VAL A 61 -19.24 -26.18 6.05
C VAL A 61 -20.49 -25.43 6.54
N GLU A 62 -21.61 -26.12 6.54
CA GLU A 62 -22.83 -25.63 7.17
C GLU A 62 -22.76 -25.86 8.67
N LEU A 63 -22.55 -24.77 9.42
CA LEU A 63 -22.45 -24.79 10.88
C LEU A 63 -23.81 -24.50 11.48
N THR A 64 -24.39 -25.45 12.18
CA THR A 64 -25.69 -25.31 12.85
C THR A 64 -25.51 -25.15 14.34
N TYR A 65 -25.85 -24.00 14.88
CA TYR A 65 -25.95 -23.77 16.32
C TYR A 65 -27.36 -24.07 16.79
N LYS A 66 -27.51 -25.07 17.65
CA LYS A 66 -28.72 -25.28 18.42
C LYS A 66 -28.81 -24.19 19.48
N ALA A 67 -29.81 -23.34 19.39
CA ALA A 67 -29.92 -22.13 20.20
C ALA A 67 -31.24 -22.11 21.00
N SER A 68 -31.24 -21.34 22.06
CA SER A 68 -32.44 -21.02 22.80
C SER A 68 -32.43 -19.55 23.24
N ILE A 69 -33.62 -18.98 23.31
CA ILE A 69 -33.89 -17.62 23.71
C ILE A 69 -34.96 -17.61 24.82
N ALA A 70 -34.80 -16.73 25.79
CA ALA A 70 -35.77 -16.55 26.86
C ALA A 70 -35.81 -15.11 27.31
N ALA A 71 -37.00 -14.66 27.74
CA ALA A 71 -37.24 -13.32 28.28
C ALA A 71 -38.17 -13.40 29.49
N ASP A 72 -38.33 -12.33 30.23
CA ASP A 72 -39.16 -12.29 31.43
C ASP A 72 -40.65 -12.12 31.08
N THR A 73 -40.97 -11.49 29.96
CA THR A 73 -42.32 -11.23 29.48
C THR A 73 -42.51 -11.69 28.04
N PRO A 74 -43.75 -12.00 27.59
CA PRO A 74 -44.05 -12.35 26.20
C PRO A 74 -43.71 -11.22 25.21
N THR A 75 -43.86 -9.98 25.62
CA THR A 75 -43.52 -8.81 24.80
C THR A 75 -42.01 -8.71 24.60
N GLU A 76 -41.22 -8.86 25.65
CA GLU A 76 -39.76 -8.88 25.56
C GLU A 76 -39.26 -10.06 24.75
N PHE A 77 -39.90 -11.22 24.86
CA PHE A 77 -39.57 -12.38 24.03
C PHE A 77 -39.78 -12.12 22.55
N ALA A 78 -40.94 -11.54 22.17
CA ALA A 78 -41.22 -11.20 20.78
C ALA A 78 -40.24 -10.15 20.24
N GLN A 79 -39.88 -9.15 21.06
CA GLN A 79 -38.90 -8.13 20.70
C GLN A 79 -37.52 -8.76 20.52
N ALA A 80 -37.04 -9.58 21.44
CA ALA A 80 -35.73 -10.22 21.37
C ALA A 80 -35.59 -11.13 20.14
N VAL A 81 -36.65 -11.85 19.76
CA VAL A 81 -36.69 -12.65 18.51
C VAL A 81 -36.56 -11.74 17.27
N SER A 82 -37.33 -10.63 17.29
CA SER A 82 -37.27 -9.64 16.17
C SER A 82 -35.88 -9.03 16.03
N ASP A 83 -35.27 -8.61 17.13
CA ASP A 83 -33.97 -7.98 17.16
C ASP A 83 -32.85 -8.97 16.74
N LEU A 84 -32.91 -10.20 17.20
CA LEU A 84 -32.02 -11.27 16.77
C LEU A 84 -32.07 -11.49 15.26
N ARG A 85 -33.28 -11.57 14.70
CA ARG A 85 -33.51 -11.74 13.27
C ARG A 85 -32.93 -10.56 12.49
N ASN A 86 -33.23 -9.34 12.90
CA ASN A 86 -32.74 -8.13 12.26
C ASN A 86 -31.21 -8.06 12.29
N TRP A 87 -30.60 -8.39 13.42
CA TRP A 87 -29.14 -8.45 13.54
C TRP A 87 -28.52 -9.45 12.55
N LEU A 88 -28.95 -10.70 12.57
CA LEU A 88 -28.38 -11.75 11.70
C LEU A 88 -28.57 -11.42 10.21
N CYS A 89 -29.77 -10.93 9.82
CA CYS A 89 -30.09 -10.60 8.43
C CYS A 89 -29.44 -9.30 7.93
N SER A 90 -29.01 -8.41 8.83
CA SER A 90 -28.40 -7.13 8.44
C SER A 90 -26.97 -7.26 7.90
N LYS A 91 -26.28 -8.37 8.20
CA LYS A 91 -24.88 -8.58 7.83
C LYS A 91 -24.76 -9.07 6.39
N LYS A 92 -23.79 -8.49 5.67
CA LYS A 92 -23.55 -8.81 4.25
C LYS A 92 -22.19 -9.47 4.07
N GLY A 93 -22.15 -10.52 3.24
CA GLY A 93 -20.93 -11.25 2.92
C GLY A 93 -20.37 -12.04 4.10
N TYR A 94 -19.11 -12.44 3.98
CA TYR A 94 -18.44 -13.21 5.03
C TYR A 94 -18.02 -12.30 6.18
N CYS A 95 -18.59 -12.58 7.36
CA CYS A 95 -18.27 -11.91 8.62
C CYS A 95 -17.57 -12.87 9.58
N ARG A 96 -16.84 -12.33 10.53
CA ARG A 96 -16.16 -13.11 11.57
C ARG A 96 -17.16 -13.73 12.52
N LEU A 97 -17.05 -15.04 12.73
CA LEU A 97 -17.84 -15.82 13.66
C LEU A 97 -16.92 -16.50 14.68
N THR A 98 -17.19 -16.27 15.96
CA THR A 98 -16.52 -16.92 17.10
C THR A 98 -17.55 -17.51 18.04
N ASP A 99 -17.18 -18.52 18.81
CA ASP A 99 -18.01 -19.08 19.87
C ASP A 99 -17.18 -19.38 21.15
N GLU A 100 -17.86 -19.43 22.29
CA GLU A 100 -17.21 -19.69 23.57
C GLU A 100 -16.84 -21.17 23.81
N TYR A 101 -17.12 -22.04 22.85
CA TYR A 101 -16.63 -23.44 22.87
C TYR A 101 -15.22 -23.53 22.29
N ASN A 102 -14.88 -22.62 21.32
CA ASN A 102 -13.61 -22.56 20.64
C ASN A 102 -13.03 -21.14 20.73
N PRO A 103 -12.65 -20.65 21.93
CA PRO A 103 -12.32 -19.24 22.16
C PRO A 103 -11.03 -18.77 21.45
N ASN A 104 -10.19 -19.70 21.02
CA ASN A 104 -8.93 -19.40 20.33
C ASN A 104 -9.03 -19.50 18.80
N GLU A 105 -10.24 -19.58 18.27
CA GLU A 105 -10.53 -19.80 16.86
C GLU A 105 -11.65 -18.89 16.37
N TYR A 106 -11.66 -18.65 15.07
CA TYR A 106 -12.78 -18.02 14.39
C TYR A 106 -12.97 -18.60 13.00
N ARG A 107 -14.18 -18.42 12.45
CA ARG A 107 -14.53 -18.73 11.07
C ARG A 107 -14.98 -17.49 10.33
N MET A 108 -14.89 -17.51 9.03
CA MET A 108 -15.55 -16.54 8.15
C MET A 108 -16.88 -17.16 7.70
N ALA A 109 -17.98 -16.54 8.07
CA ALA A 109 -19.32 -17.09 7.94
C ALA A 109 -20.31 -16.12 7.29
N VAL A 110 -21.29 -16.65 6.59
CA VAL A 110 -22.45 -15.92 6.08
C VAL A 110 -23.71 -16.50 6.70
N TYR A 111 -24.57 -15.64 7.24
CA TYR A 111 -25.91 -16.04 7.63
C TYR A 111 -26.84 -15.94 6.41
N LYS A 112 -27.31 -17.07 5.91
CA LYS A 112 -28.19 -17.14 4.73
C LYS A 112 -29.52 -17.85 4.98
N SER A 113 -29.70 -18.39 6.18
CA SER A 113 -30.87 -19.16 6.54
C SER A 113 -32.01 -18.28 7.10
N GLY A 114 -33.23 -18.78 7.07
CA GLY A 114 -34.32 -18.24 7.85
C GLY A 114 -34.17 -18.58 9.34
N LEU A 115 -34.82 -17.81 10.21
CA LEU A 115 -34.92 -18.08 11.63
C LEU A 115 -36.33 -18.58 11.96
N GLU A 116 -36.45 -19.85 12.28
CA GLU A 116 -37.68 -20.48 12.73
C GLU A 116 -37.58 -20.74 14.23
N VAL A 117 -38.30 -19.96 15.02
CA VAL A 117 -38.34 -20.12 16.49
C VAL A 117 -39.53 -20.96 16.87
N GLU A 118 -39.29 -22.11 17.47
CA GLU A 118 -40.33 -22.94 18.06
C GLU A 118 -40.57 -22.52 19.52
N PRO A 119 -41.71 -21.87 19.80
CA PRO A 119 -42.06 -21.50 21.16
C PRO A 119 -42.31 -22.78 21.97
N PHE A 120 -41.62 -22.91 23.07
CA PHE A 120 -41.85 -24.03 23.98
C PHE A 120 -42.52 -23.55 25.28
N LEU A 121 -42.39 -22.26 25.62
CA LEU A 121 -43.18 -21.49 26.56
C LEU A 121 -43.50 -20.11 25.92
N ILE A 122 -44.46 -19.38 26.49
CA ILE A 122 -44.83 -18.04 25.99
C ILE A 122 -43.70 -16.99 26.10
N THR A 123 -42.63 -17.31 26.85
CA THR A 123 -41.47 -16.46 27.11
C THR A 123 -40.15 -17.10 26.70
N SER A 124 -40.17 -18.27 26.06
CA SER A 124 -38.97 -18.96 25.64
C SER A 124 -39.18 -19.85 24.42
N GLY A 125 -38.13 -20.03 23.63
CA GLY A 125 -38.15 -20.90 22.45
C GLY A 125 -36.78 -21.46 22.10
N THR A 126 -36.80 -22.48 21.27
CA THR A 126 -35.59 -23.11 20.70
C THR A 126 -35.59 -22.98 19.18
N PHE A 127 -34.43 -22.97 18.58
CA PHE A 127 -34.28 -22.84 17.15
C PHE A 127 -32.85 -23.20 16.71
N ASP A 128 -32.69 -23.34 15.43
CA ASP A 128 -31.41 -23.54 14.79
C ASP A 128 -30.93 -22.22 14.13
N ILE A 129 -29.67 -21.89 14.35
CA ILE A 129 -28.99 -20.81 13.63
C ILE A 129 -27.97 -21.46 12.71
N VAL A 130 -28.17 -21.32 11.41
CA VAL A 130 -27.34 -21.97 10.40
C VAL A 130 -26.47 -20.95 9.71
N PHE A 131 -25.15 -21.12 9.76
CA PHE A 131 -24.17 -20.35 9.07
C PHE A 131 -23.52 -21.17 7.97
N ASP A 132 -23.30 -20.56 6.80
CA ASP A 132 -22.43 -21.09 5.76
C ASP A 132 -21.02 -20.56 6.01
N CYS A 133 -20.11 -21.41 6.43
CA CYS A 133 -18.75 -21.05 6.84
C CYS A 133 -17.73 -21.44 5.78
N LYS A 134 -16.71 -20.62 5.58
CA LYS A 134 -15.49 -21.08 4.92
C LYS A 134 -14.90 -22.27 5.67
N PRO A 135 -14.21 -23.18 4.99
CA PRO A 135 -13.71 -24.41 5.62
C PRO A 135 -12.65 -24.14 6.70
N GLN A 136 -11.93 -23.01 6.60
CA GLN A 136 -10.85 -22.69 7.52
C GLN A 136 -11.38 -22.26 8.90
N ARG A 137 -10.82 -22.85 9.94
CA ARG A 137 -10.83 -22.35 11.31
C ARG A 137 -9.53 -21.60 11.57
N PHE A 138 -9.56 -20.30 11.55
CA PHE A 138 -8.39 -19.47 11.80
C PHE A 138 -8.06 -19.43 13.29
N LEU A 139 -6.78 -19.52 13.62
CA LEU A 139 -6.32 -19.39 15.00
C LEU A 139 -6.12 -17.90 15.34
N THR A 140 -6.60 -17.47 16.52
CA THR A 140 -6.38 -16.09 17.00
C THR A 140 -4.90 -15.75 17.17
N SER A 141 -4.05 -16.76 17.44
CA SER A 141 -2.59 -16.59 17.47
C SER A 141 -1.99 -16.20 16.12
N GLY A 142 -2.70 -16.46 15.01
CA GLY A 142 -2.29 -16.07 13.66
C GLY A 142 -2.69 -14.65 13.24
N GLU A 143 -3.40 -13.92 14.10
CA GLU A 143 -3.86 -12.54 13.83
C GLU A 143 -2.92 -11.46 14.34
N THR A 144 -1.85 -11.84 15.02
CA THR A 144 -0.86 -10.88 15.49
C THR A 144 0.35 -10.90 14.57
N ALA A 145 0.71 -9.74 14.04
CA ALA A 145 1.90 -9.60 13.21
C ALA A 145 3.17 -9.82 14.05
N VAL A 146 3.98 -10.77 13.65
CA VAL A 146 5.23 -11.18 14.31
C VAL A 146 6.41 -10.58 13.57
N SER A 147 7.34 -9.91 14.28
CA SER A 147 8.61 -9.48 13.69
C SER A 147 9.54 -10.68 13.51
N VAL A 148 10.05 -10.83 12.31
CA VAL A 148 11.02 -11.89 11.97
C VAL A 148 12.31 -11.22 11.55
N ALA A 149 13.42 -11.60 12.19
CA ALA A 149 14.75 -11.11 11.82
C ALA A 149 15.20 -11.72 10.48
N ASN A 150 16.13 -11.05 9.79
CA ASN A 150 16.76 -11.64 8.60
C ASN A 150 17.46 -12.95 8.96
N ASN A 151 17.25 -13.98 8.14
CA ASN A 151 17.63 -15.39 8.40
C ASN A 151 16.92 -16.01 9.63
N GLY A 152 15.86 -15.36 10.14
CA GLY A 152 15.03 -15.90 11.21
C GLY A 152 14.02 -16.93 10.71
N THR A 153 13.37 -17.62 11.65
CA THR A 153 12.37 -18.65 11.35
C THR A 153 11.01 -18.25 11.90
N ILE A 154 9.96 -18.62 11.18
CA ILE A 154 8.58 -18.59 11.65
C ILE A 154 8.03 -20.03 11.65
N THR A 155 7.34 -20.43 12.70
CA THR A 155 6.84 -21.79 12.84
C THR A 155 5.32 -21.81 12.73
N ASN A 156 4.81 -22.52 11.73
CA ASN A 156 3.39 -22.80 11.56
C ASN A 156 3.00 -23.98 12.49
N PRO A 157 2.14 -23.76 13.48
CA PRO A 157 1.74 -24.80 14.43
C PRO A 157 0.67 -25.75 13.89
N THR A 158 0.20 -25.54 12.65
CA THR A 158 -0.89 -26.29 12.04
C THR A 158 -0.36 -27.27 10.98
N LEU A 159 -1.24 -28.17 10.53
CA LEU A 159 -0.91 -29.14 9.48
C LEU A 159 -1.15 -28.58 8.07
N PHE A 160 -1.75 -27.41 7.95
CA PHE A 160 -2.09 -26.79 6.68
C PHE A 160 -1.19 -25.59 6.40
N GLU A 161 -0.86 -25.40 5.14
CA GLU A 161 -0.12 -24.22 4.70
C GLU A 161 -0.95 -22.95 4.93
N ALA A 162 -0.30 -21.90 5.39
CA ALA A 162 -0.94 -20.63 5.61
C ALA A 162 -0.43 -19.62 4.57
N LYS A 163 -1.33 -18.71 4.18
CA LYS A 163 -1.05 -17.62 3.25
C LYS A 163 -0.95 -16.32 4.03
N PRO A 164 0.26 -15.89 4.38
CA PRO A 164 0.45 -14.77 5.27
C PRO A 164 0.25 -13.43 4.58
N GLN A 165 0.05 -12.39 5.39
CA GLN A 165 0.23 -11.01 4.97
C GLN A 165 1.58 -10.50 5.50
N LEU A 166 2.37 -9.91 4.64
CA LEU A 166 3.66 -9.31 4.99
C LEU A 166 3.49 -7.81 5.24
N GLN A 167 4.27 -7.29 6.18
CA GLN A 167 4.38 -5.86 6.45
C GLN A 167 5.84 -5.47 6.33
N VAL A 168 6.17 -4.72 5.30
CA VAL A 168 7.55 -4.44 4.89
C VAL A 168 7.83 -2.95 4.94
N LYS A 169 8.96 -2.55 5.53
CA LYS A 169 9.51 -1.21 5.40
C LYS A 169 10.88 -1.30 4.73
N GLY A 170 11.04 -0.59 3.63
CA GLY A 170 12.23 -0.66 2.79
C GLY A 170 11.96 -1.34 1.45
N TYR A 171 13.01 -1.74 0.77
CA TYR A 171 12.97 -2.37 -0.56
C TYR A 171 14.05 -3.47 -0.63
N GLY A 172 13.91 -4.37 -1.59
CA GLY A 172 14.83 -5.48 -1.80
C GLY A 172 14.10 -6.80 -1.94
N THR A 173 14.86 -7.88 -1.96
CA THR A 173 14.35 -9.25 -2.12
C THR A 173 13.98 -9.84 -0.76
N ILE A 174 12.85 -10.53 -0.72
CA ILE A 174 12.34 -11.28 0.43
C ILE A 174 12.23 -12.74 0.01
N GLY A 175 12.92 -13.63 0.70
CA GLY A 175 12.84 -15.08 0.49
C GLY A 175 11.95 -15.76 1.54
N ILE A 176 10.99 -16.55 1.08
CA ILE A 176 10.08 -17.34 1.92
C ILE A 176 10.01 -18.76 1.36
N GLY A 177 10.56 -19.73 2.09
CA GLY A 177 10.43 -21.15 1.73
C GLY A 177 11.00 -21.53 0.36
N GLY A 178 11.94 -20.74 -0.18
CA GLY A 178 12.56 -20.94 -1.50
C GLY A 178 11.91 -20.11 -2.63
N SER A 179 10.83 -19.39 -2.37
CA SER A 179 10.24 -18.40 -3.30
C SER A 179 10.74 -17.00 -2.97
N GLU A 180 10.84 -16.15 -3.97
CA GLU A 180 11.33 -14.78 -3.84
C GLU A 180 10.24 -13.76 -4.22
N ILE A 181 10.12 -12.74 -3.40
CA ILE A 181 9.30 -11.54 -3.65
C ILE A 181 10.28 -10.37 -3.76
N VAL A 182 10.17 -9.57 -4.81
CA VAL A 182 10.99 -8.37 -4.96
C VAL A 182 10.13 -7.14 -4.67
N VAL A 183 10.49 -6.40 -3.63
CA VAL A 183 9.95 -5.06 -3.37
C VAL A 183 10.87 -4.07 -4.06
N GLU A 184 10.37 -3.49 -5.13
CA GLU A 184 11.16 -2.53 -5.90
C GLU A 184 11.30 -1.21 -5.13
N ASN A 185 12.46 -0.60 -5.25
CA ASN A 185 12.60 0.81 -4.92
C ASN A 185 11.94 1.61 -6.05
N VAL A 186 10.60 1.71 -5.98
CA VAL A 186 9.86 2.33 -7.07
C VAL A 186 10.22 3.80 -7.15
N PRO A 187 10.84 4.25 -8.23
CA PRO A 187 10.77 5.65 -8.57
C PRO A 187 9.27 5.97 -8.70
N VAL A 188 8.78 6.92 -7.93
CA VAL A 188 7.39 7.40 -8.06
C VAL A 188 7.24 8.19 -9.37
N GLY A 189 7.79 7.67 -10.44
CA GLY A 189 7.75 8.25 -11.77
C GLY A 189 8.46 9.60 -11.87
N LEU A 190 8.70 10.00 -13.08
CA LEU A 190 9.13 11.35 -13.41
C LEU A 190 7.98 12.31 -13.06
N ILE A 191 8.14 13.07 -11.99
CA ILE A 191 7.21 14.15 -11.66
C ILE A 191 7.55 15.32 -12.55
N ASN A 192 6.60 15.76 -13.35
CA ASN A 192 6.74 17.01 -14.08
C ASN A 192 6.76 18.16 -13.07
N VAL A 193 7.93 18.72 -12.82
CA VAL A 193 8.14 19.85 -11.91
C VAL A 193 8.02 21.20 -12.59
N GLY A 194 7.67 21.24 -13.86
CA GLY A 194 7.45 22.49 -14.58
C GLY A 194 6.97 22.31 -15.99
N ASN A 195 5.94 23.04 -16.37
CA ASN A 195 5.63 23.27 -17.78
C ASN A 195 6.71 24.16 -18.38
N GLY A 196 7.28 23.75 -19.50
CA GLY A 196 8.20 24.56 -20.24
C GLY A 196 7.64 25.97 -20.45
N PHE A 197 8.42 26.99 -20.18
CA PHE A 197 8.01 28.36 -20.44
C PHE A 197 9.06 29.09 -21.24
N VAL A 198 8.59 29.96 -22.06
CA VAL A 198 9.45 30.91 -22.81
C VAL A 198 9.16 32.32 -22.32
N ARG A 199 10.18 32.99 -21.83
CA ARG A 199 10.10 34.41 -21.50
C ARG A 199 11.04 35.19 -22.38
N THR A 200 10.53 36.23 -23.00
CA THR A 200 11.30 37.13 -23.83
C THR A 200 11.38 38.50 -23.16
N GLY A 201 12.56 39.13 -23.13
CA GLY A 201 12.71 40.41 -22.50
C GLY A 201 14.12 40.98 -22.63
N SER A 202 14.32 42.18 -22.09
CA SER A 202 15.60 42.81 -21.90
C SER A 202 15.82 43.09 -20.42
N GLY A 203 17.03 42.90 -19.93
CA GLY A 203 17.38 43.13 -18.52
C GLY A 203 17.21 41.91 -17.62
N ASN A 204 17.15 42.13 -16.29
CA ASN A 204 17.04 41.07 -15.32
C ASN A 204 15.65 40.41 -15.35
N ALA A 205 15.61 39.09 -15.35
CA ALA A 205 14.37 38.33 -15.34
C ALA A 205 14.41 37.23 -14.27
N THR A 206 13.33 37.10 -13.55
CA THR A 206 13.12 35.98 -12.60
C THR A 206 11.78 35.33 -12.89
N TYR A 207 11.76 34.03 -12.89
CA TYR A 207 10.55 33.22 -13.00
C TYR A 207 10.45 32.27 -11.81
N SER A 208 9.23 32.04 -11.32
CA SER A 208 8.97 31.10 -10.22
C SER A 208 7.81 30.20 -10.55
N GLN A 209 7.89 28.95 -10.14
CA GLN A 209 6.82 27.96 -10.20
C GLN A 209 6.73 27.20 -8.88
N THR A 210 5.52 26.91 -8.43
CA THR A 210 5.25 26.09 -7.25
C THR A 210 4.63 24.78 -7.68
N LEU A 211 5.19 23.67 -7.21
CA LEU A 211 4.65 22.34 -7.37
C LEU A 211 4.10 21.86 -6.01
N HIS A 212 2.87 21.37 -5.99
CA HIS A 212 2.26 20.74 -4.83
C HIS A 212 2.52 19.24 -4.86
N LEU A 213 3.43 18.78 -4.00
CA LEU A 213 3.82 17.37 -3.93
C LEU A 213 2.79 16.49 -3.23
N SER A 214 1.89 17.10 -2.45
CA SER A 214 0.77 16.39 -1.79
C SER A 214 -0.18 15.72 -2.78
N ASP A 215 -0.28 16.22 -4.02
CA ASP A 215 -1.15 15.65 -5.05
C ASP A 215 -0.55 14.37 -5.65
N VAL A 216 0.71 14.09 -5.38
CA VAL A 216 1.47 13.01 -5.99
C VAL A 216 1.95 11.99 -4.96
N LEU A 217 2.09 12.39 -3.67
CA LEU A 217 2.75 11.59 -2.66
C LEU A 217 2.08 11.71 -1.30
N THR A 218 1.68 10.58 -0.82
CA THR A 218 1.08 10.38 0.49
C THR A 218 2.08 9.66 1.40
N GLY A 219 2.19 10.10 2.67
CA GLY A 219 3.05 9.47 3.68
C GLY A 219 4.45 10.11 3.84
N ASP A 220 5.30 9.47 4.63
CA ASP A 220 6.70 9.89 4.82
C ASP A 220 7.54 9.48 3.61
N TYR A 221 8.19 10.44 2.99
CA TYR A 221 8.95 10.21 1.77
C TYR A 221 10.29 10.93 1.78
N ILE A 222 11.22 10.36 1.03
CA ILE A 222 12.49 10.97 0.67
C ILE A 222 12.49 11.11 -0.84
N TYR A 223 12.79 12.30 -1.34
CA TYR A 223 12.98 12.53 -2.77
C TYR A 223 14.44 12.67 -3.10
N SER A 224 14.89 12.06 -4.16
CA SER A 224 16.05 12.54 -4.87
C SER A 224 15.58 13.41 -6.04
N ASN A 225 16.19 14.57 -6.16
CA ASN A 225 16.01 15.44 -7.31
C ASN A 225 16.78 14.80 -8.47
N GLY A 226 16.13 13.93 -9.22
CA GLY A 226 16.71 13.37 -10.42
C GLY A 226 16.75 14.44 -11.49
N LYS A 227 17.87 14.57 -12.12
CA LYS A 227 18.16 15.31 -13.37
C LYS A 227 17.07 16.29 -13.79
N ILE A 228 17.13 17.50 -13.29
CA ILE A 228 16.50 18.62 -13.97
C ILE A 228 17.27 18.79 -15.28
N VAL A 229 16.75 18.21 -16.34
CA VAL A 229 17.40 18.23 -17.65
C VAL A 229 17.03 19.53 -18.33
N ASP A 230 18.06 20.28 -18.68
CA ASP A 230 18.04 21.34 -19.68
C ASP A 230 17.27 22.62 -19.34
N TYR A 231 17.74 23.36 -18.35
CA TYR A 231 17.51 24.81 -18.36
C TYR A 231 18.29 25.43 -19.52
N LYS A 232 17.60 26.13 -20.44
CA LYS A 232 18.21 26.78 -21.59
C LYS A 232 17.98 28.26 -21.54
N LEU A 233 19.05 29.03 -21.37
CA LEU A 233 19.05 30.47 -21.63
C LEU A 233 19.50 30.71 -23.07
N THR A 234 18.60 31.22 -23.90
CA THR A 234 18.94 31.62 -25.28
C THR A 234 19.07 33.13 -25.35
N ILE A 235 20.23 33.59 -25.75
CA ILE A 235 20.53 35.02 -25.95
C ILE A 235 20.63 35.25 -27.45
N THR A 236 19.78 36.11 -27.97
CA THR A 236 19.81 36.51 -29.40
C THR A 236 20.27 37.93 -29.55
N ASN A 237 21.17 38.14 -30.50
CA ASN A 237 21.64 39.45 -30.84
C ASN A 237 21.19 39.83 -32.25
N VAL A 238 20.39 40.87 -32.36
CA VAL A 238 19.91 41.41 -33.65
C VAL A 238 20.83 42.49 -34.24
N ALA A 239 21.82 42.97 -33.51
CA ALA A 239 22.60 44.16 -33.93
C ALA A 239 24.07 43.86 -34.28
N GLY A 240 24.52 42.61 -34.29
CA GLY A 240 25.89 42.26 -34.67
C GLY A 240 26.37 40.94 -34.03
N PRO A 241 27.50 40.38 -34.48
CA PRO A 241 27.95 39.05 -34.08
C PRO A 241 28.54 38.99 -32.68
N TYR A 242 28.35 37.84 -32.01
CA TYR A 242 29.17 37.44 -30.89
C TYR A 242 30.54 36.98 -31.39
N THR A 243 31.60 37.51 -30.80
CA THR A 243 32.99 37.15 -31.15
C THR A 243 33.59 36.18 -30.13
N ALA A 244 33.03 36.13 -28.93
CA ALA A 244 33.38 35.15 -27.90
C ALA A 244 32.16 34.92 -26.99
N PHE A 245 31.99 33.70 -26.55
CA PHE A 245 31.01 33.34 -25.51
C PHE A 245 31.58 32.21 -24.68
N SER A 246 31.63 32.37 -23.36
CA SER A 246 32.21 31.37 -22.44
C SER A 246 31.49 31.35 -21.12
N ILE A 247 31.47 30.16 -20.49
CA ILE A 247 31.12 29.99 -19.11
C ILE A 247 32.36 30.22 -18.29
N THR A 248 32.28 31.13 -17.33
CA THR A 248 33.43 31.57 -16.52
C THR A 248 33.49 30.86 -15.18
N ASN A 249 32.34 30.48 -14.64
CA ASN A 249 32.24 29.72 -13.39
C ASN A 249 30.90 28.95 -13.32
N VAL A 250 30.88 27.84 -12.55
CA VAL A 250 29.66 27.08 -12.25
C VAL A 250 29.67 26.66 -10.78
N SER A 251 28.52 26.71 -10.14
CA SER A 251 28.32 26.23 -8.77
C SER A 251 27.12 25.33 -8.73
N ASN A 252 27.27 24.14 -8.10
CA ASN A 252 26.24 23.12 -7.91
C ASN A 252 25.54 22.64 -9.19
N CYS A 253 26.16 22.76 -10.34
CA CYS A 253 25.65 22.29 -11.62
C CYS A 253 26.80 21.98 -12.59
N SER A 254 26.44 21.35 -13.70
CA SER A 254 27.26 21.37 -14.90
C SER A 254 26.58 22.24 -15.95
N ALA A 255 27.35 22.99 -16.73
CA ALA A 255 26.80 23.82 -17.76
C ALA A 255 27.66 23.77 -19.04
N THR A 256 26.98 23.87 -20.16
CA THR A 256 27.62 23.98 -21.47
C THR A 256 27.05 25.18 -22.21
N VAL A 257 27.85 25.77 -23.11
CA VAL A 257 27.38 26.82 -24.00
C VAL A 257 27.66 26.45 -25.44
N THR A 258 26.66 26.66 -26.28
CA THR A 258 26.82 26.64 -27.75
C THR A 258 26.42 28.00 -28.28
N TYR A 259 27.18 28.55 -29.21
CA TYR A 259 26.84 29.84 -29.76
C TYR A 259 27.18 29.94 -31.25
N THR A 260 26.44 30.81 -31.89
CA THR A 260 26.68 31.29 -33.26
C THR A 260 26.95 32.79 -33.22
N ASN A 261 27.20 33.40 -34.34
CA ASN A 261 27.40 34.86 -34.40
C ASN A 261 26.23 35.68 -33.83
N TYR A 262 25.01 35.11 -33.80
CA TYR A 262 23.79 35.84 -33.41
C TYR A 262 22.98 35.20 -32.30
N SER A 263 23.38 34.04 -31.82
CA SER A 263 22.65 33.31 -30.77
C SER A 263 23.62 32.53 -29.90
N ALA A 264 23.34 32.48 -28.60
CA ALA A 264 24.01 31.60 -27.65
C ALA A 264 22.97 30.84 -26.82
N VAL A 265 23.26 29.59 -26.57
CA VAL A 265 22.43 28.72 -25.71
C VAL A 265 23.28 28.18 -24.58
N ILE A 266 22.91 28.51 -23.34
CA ILE A 266 23.48 27.94 -22.12
C ILE A 266 22.57 26.83 -21.68
N SER A 267 23.08 25.60 -21.64
CA SER A 267 22.39 24.43 -21.12
C SER A 267 22.93 24.06 -19.74
N VAL A 268 22.09 23.91 -18.76
CA VAL A 268 22.47 23.67 -17.35
C VAL A 268 21.83 22.36 -16.85
N THR A 269 22.65 21.52 -16.23
CA THR A 269 22.20 20.32 -15.51
C THR A 269 22.55 20.49 -14.03
N MET A 270 21.54 20.51 -13.15
CA MET A 270 21.75 20.61 -11.70
C MET A 270 22.26 19.29 -11.13
N LYS A 271 22.94 19.37 -9.97
CA LYS A 271 23.29 18.17 -9.20
C LYS A 271 22.03 17.57 -8.57
N ASP A 272 22.07 16.25 -8.37
CA ASP A 272 21.01 15.54 -7.66
C ASP A 272 20.97 15.96 -6.18
N CYS A 273 19.77 16.25 -5.69
CA CYS A 273 19.50 16.61 -4.29
C CYS A 273 18.48 15.64 -3.71
N THR A 274 18.56 15.40 -2.39
CA THR A 274 17.62 14.57 -1.67
C THR A 274 16.74 15.43 -0.77
N TYR A 275 15.43 15.35 -0.93
CA TYR A 275 14.45 16.06 -0.12
C TYR A 275 13.71 15.08 0.78
N GLN A 276 13.60 15.42 2.07
CA GLN A 276 12.94 14.59 3.08
C GLN A 276 11.79 15.37 3.73
N LYS A 277 10.66 14.72 3.93
CA LYS A 277 9.53 15.28 4.67
C LYS A 277 9.97 15.75 6.07
N GLY A 278 9.54 16.95 6.45
CA GLY A 278 9.91 17.58 7.71
C GLY A 278 11.23 18.34 7.69
N THR A 279 12.01 18.26 6.60
CA THR A 279 13.29 18.96 6.47
C THR A 279 13.22 19.97 5.34
N SER A 280 13.37 21.25 5.63
CA SER A 280 13.48 22.28 4.59
C SER A 280 14.86 22.24 3.94
N LEU A 281 14.90 22.34 2.62
CA LEU A 281 16.13 22.36 1.85
C LEU A 281 16.06 23.43 0.76
N THR A 282 17.14 24.14 0.56
CA THR A 282 17.31 25.06 -0.56
C THR A 282 18.56 24.67 -1.34
N GLU A 283 18.37 24.40 -2.62
CA GLU A 283 19.45 24.14 -3.57
C GLU A 283 19.54 25.30 -4.55
N GLU A 284 20.72 25.80 -4.72
CA GLU A 284 21.00 26.88 -5.65
C GLU A 284 22.17 26.50 -6.55
N ALA A 285 21.97 26.68 -7.84
CA ALA A 285 23.00 26.53 -8.87
C ALA A 285 23.20 27.86 -9.59
N THR A 286 24.43 28.21 -9.85
CA THR A 286 24.79 29.43 -10.61
C THR A 286 25.70 29.09 -11.77
N VAL A 287 25.50 29.82 -12.86
CA VAL A 287 26.36 29.78 -14.03
C VAL A 287 26.74 31.22 -14.39
N ASP A 288 27.99 31.54 -14.17
CA ASP A 288 28.56 32.81 -14.59
C ASP A 288 29.02 32.68 -16.04
N PHE A 289 28.67 33.64 -16.85
CA PHE A 289 29.08 33.67 -18.27
C PHE A 289 29.55 35.04 -18.71
N SER A 290 30.36 35.04 -19.72
CA SER A 290 30.77 36.26 -20.40
C SER A 290 30.67 36.13 -21.91
N PHE A 291 30.37 37.20 -22.57
CA PHE A 291 30.38 37.27 -24.02
C PHE A 291 30.88 38.61 -24.51
N THR A 292 31.48 38.59 -25.69
CA THR A 292 31.96 39.82 -26.36
C THR A 292 31.10 40.05 -27.59
N HIS A 293 30.61 41.27 -27.68
CA HIS A 293 29.78 41.73 -28.78
C HIS A 293 30.17 43.17 -29.17
N ASN A 294 30.43 43.39 -30.44
CA ASN A 294 30.90 44.69 -30.95
C ASN A 294 32.06 45.27 -30.13
N GLY A 295 33.06 44.46 -29.77
CA GLY A 295 34.21 44.85 -28.96
C GLY A 295 33.93 45.11 -27.48
N THR A 296 32.70 44.97 -27.00
CA THR A 296 32.32 45.13 -25.59
C THR A 296 32.10 43.78 -24.95
N THR A 297 32.80 43.52 -23.84
CA THR A 297 32.58 42.29 -23.03
C THR A 297 31.50 42.54 -21.97
N THR A 298 30.56 41.65 -21.90
CA THR A 298 29.45 41.67 -20.94
C THR A 298 29.45 40.38 -20.15
N THR A 299 29.15 40.47 -18.86
CA THR A 299 29.00 39.32 -17.95
C THR A 299 27.56 39.17 -17.49
N GLY A 300 27.16 37.96 -17.21
CA GLY A 300 25.86 37.65 -16.65
C GLY A 300 25.91 36.45 -15.69
N ILE A 301 24.89 36.31 -14.88
CA ILE A 301 24.72 35.18 -13.97
C ILE A 301 23.34 34.57 -14.23
N LEU A 302 23.31 33.30 -14.54
CA LEU A 302 22.10 32.46 -14.54
C LEU A 302 22.00 31.77 -13.19
N THR A 303 20.93 32.01 -12.47
CA THR A 303 20.66 31.39 -11.17
C THR A 303 19.44 30.46 -11.26
N ILE A 304 19.61 29.27 -10.81
CA ILE A 304 18.52 28.26 -10.68
C ILE A 304 18.41 27.89 -9.20
N ARG A 305 17.27 28.09 -8.60
CA ARG A 305 17.06 27.78 -7.19
C ARG A 305 15.81 26.92 -7.01
N THR A 306 15.95 25.87 -6.21
CA THR A 306 14.86 25.00 -5.79
C THR A 306 14.71 25.10 -4.28
N VAL A 307 13.52 25.39 -3.80
CA VAL A 307 13.21 25.50 -2.36
C VAL A 307 12.15 24.47 -2.02
N TYR A 308 12.51 23.52 -1.17
CA TYR A 308 11.63 22.56 -0.56
C TYR A 308 11.27 23.03 0.85
N SER A 309 9.98 23.13 1.16
CA SER A 309 9.49 23.66 2.44
C SER A 309 9.46 22.65 3.58
N GLY A 310 9.83 21.40 3.31
CA GLY A 310 9.70 20.29 4.27
C GLY A 310 8.28 19.74 4.41
N SER A 311 7.32 20.29 3.66
CA SER A 311 5.92 19.84 3.68
C SER A 311 5.52 19.25 2.33
N SER A 312 4.75 19.96 1.56
CA SER A 312 4.19 19.48 0.29
C SER A 312 4.51 20.36 -0.90
N THR A 313 5.36 21.36 -0.72
CA THR A 313 5.64 22.32 -1.79
C THR A 313 7.10 22.34 -2.17
N LEU A 314 7.33 22.32 -3.48
CA LEU A 314 8.60 22.52 -4.13
C LEU A 314 8.51 23.76 -5.02
N ASN A 315 9.35 24.76 -4.75
CA ASN A 315 9.36 26.00 -5.52
C ASN A 315 10.61 26.06 -6.37
N HIS A 316 10.43 26.27 -7.68
CA HIS A 316 11.49 26.50 -8.61
C HIS A 316 11.61 27.99 -8.97
N TYR A 317 12.84 28.48 -9.00
CA TYR A 317 13.17 29.84 -9.43
C TYR A 317 14.26 29.76 -10.47
N VAL A 318 14.05 30.44 -11.59
CA VAL A 318 15.09 30.64 -12.60
C VAL A 318 15.24 32.13 -12.82
N GLY A 319 16.42 32.64 -12.64
CA GLY A 319 16.74 34.06 -12.80
C GLY A 319 18.01 34.27 -13.63
N CYS A 320 18.02 35.35 -14.41
CA CYS A 320 19.23 35.87 -15.02
C CYS A 320 19.44 37.28 -14.49
N THR A 321 20.49 37.47 -13.72
CA THR A 321 20.80 38.72 -13.07
C THR A 321 22.11 39.28 -13.62
N SER A 322 22.34 40.57 -13.44
CA SER A 322 23.55 41.31 -13.90
C SER A 322 23.74 41.29 -15.41
N TYR A 323 22.64 41.12 -16.13
CA TYR A 323 22.63 41.21 -17.57
C TYR A 323 22.26 42.64 -17.99
N SER A 324 23.24 43.51 -18.12
CA SER A 324 23.02 44.86 -18.64
C SER A 324 23.41 44.91 -20.11
N TYR A 325 22.41 44.72 -20.95
CA TYR A 325 22.63 44.80 -22.38
C TYR A 325 21.59 45.71 -23.03
N ILE A 326 22.01 46.87 -23.50
CA ILE A 326 21.11 47.87 -24.05
C ILE A 326 20.61 47.44 -25.43
N GLY A 327 19.28 47.27 -25.58
CA GLY A 327 18.59 47.13 -26.85
C GLY A 327 18.59 45.71 -27.43
N ARG A 328 18.74 44.65 -26.64
CA ARG A 328 18.78 43.27 -27.12
C ARG A 328 17.78 42.37 -26.41
N SER A 329 17.22 41.45 -27.15
CA SER A 329 16.28 40.45 -26.61
C SER A 329 17.02 39.19 -26.21
N PHE A 330 16.61 38.58 -25.08
CA PHE A 330 16.90 37.22 -24.74
C PHE A 330 15.60 36.46 -24.58
N SER A 331 15.61 35.18 -24.85
CA SER A 331 14.56 34.27 -24.46
C SER A 331 15.11 33.25 -23.48
N MET A 332 14.37 33.02 -22.39
CA MET A 332 14.65 31.98 -21.46
C MET A 332 13.65 30.87 -21.73
N ASN A 333 14.10 29.74 -22.21
CA ASN A 333 13.31 28.54 -22.39
C ASN A 333 13.71 27.56 -21.30
N VAL A 334 12.73 27.25 -20.42
CA VAL A 334 12.85 26.19 -19.45
C VAL A 334 11.96 25.07 -19.97
N PRO A 335 12.51 24.00 -20.51
CA PRO A 335 11.73 22.84 -20.91
C PRO A 335 11.10 22.19 -19.67
N ASP A 336 10.14 21.30 -19.89
CA ASP A 336 9.56 20.51 -18.82
C ASP A 336 10.66 19.86 -17.98
N ALA A 337 10.70 20.21 -16.72
CA ALA A 337 11.63 19.63 -15.77
C ALA A 337 10.96 18.46 -15.06
N TYR A 338 11.66 17.35 -14.98
CA TYR A 338 11.20 16.14 -14.31
C TYR A 338 12.11 15.86 -13.12
N ALA A 339 11.52 15.59 -11.98
CA ALA A 339 12.24 15.08 -10.83
C ALA A 339 12.04 13.56 -10.75
N ASP A 340 13.13 12.81 -10.73
CA ASP A 340 13.14 11.43 -10.33
C ASP A 340 12.93 11.38 -8.81
N SER A 341 11.81 10.86 -8.37
CA SER A 341 11.58 10.63 -6.96
C SER A 341 11.66 9.14 -6.65
N THR A 342 12.58 8.80 -5.77
CA THR A 342 12.58 7.47 -5.18
C THR A 342 11.82 7.54 -3.86
N LYS A 343 10.75 6.77 -3.75
CA LYS A 343 10.00 6.63 -2.51
C LYS A 343 10.69 5.58 -1.65
N THR A 344 11.44 6.00 -0.66
CA THR A 344 11.84 5.10 0.42
C THR A 344 10.67 5.05 1.39
N ALA A 345 10.06 3.89 1.57
CA ALA A 345 8.97 3.69 2.52
C ALA A 345 9.51 3.81 3.96
N THR A 346 9.63 5.05 4.47
CA THR A 346 10.08 5.32 5.84
C THR A 346 8.93 5.48 6.83
N GLY A 347 7.68 5.58 6.38
CA GLY A 347 6.50 5.79 7.21
C GLY A 347 5.66 4.53 7.44
N ASN A 348 4.62 4.39 6.66
CA ASN A 348 3.72 3.24 6.75
C ASN A 348 4.32 2.01 6.07
N PRO A 349 4.12 0.80 6.62
CA PRO A 349 4.59 -0.40 5.97
C PRO A 349 3.85 -0.62 4.65
N LEU A 350 4.54 -1.24 3.69
CA LEU A 350 3.93 -1.89 2.55
C LEU A 350 3.32 -3.19 3.04
N TYR A 351 2.03 -3.40 2.78
CA TYR A 351 1.34 -4.66 3.01
C TYR A 351 1.36 -5.49 1.73
N ILE A 352 1.73 -6.75 1.83
CA ILE A 352 1.69 -7.72 0.71
C ILE A 352 0.85 -8.90 1.18
N ASP A 353 -0.29 -9.11 0.56
CA ASP A 353 -1.20 -10.21 0.87
C ASP A 353 -0.96 -11.39 -0.04
N LEU A 354 -0.42 -12.47 0.52
CA LEU A 354 -0.10 -13.67 -0.24
C LEU A 354 -1.29 -14.63 -0.43
N ASP A 355 -2.50 -14.29 0.03
CA ASP A 355 -3.70 -15.02 -0.33
C ASP A 355 -4.28 -14.56 -1.67
N ILE A 356 -4.18 -13.26 -1.95
CA ILE A 356 -4.75 -12.66 -3.17
C ILE A 356 -3.70 -12.10 -4.15
N GLY A 357 -2.41 -12.05 -3.74
CA GLY A 357 -1.34 -11.53 -4.59
C GLY A 357 -1.38 -10.02 -4.77
N GLU A 358 -1.85 -9.27 -3.79
CA GLU A 358 -1.95 -7.81 -3.85
C GLU A 358 -1.03 -7.11 -2.86
N ALA A 359 -0.57 -5.93 -3.24
CA ALA A 359 0.24 -5.07 -2.39
C ALA A 359 -0.36 -3.66 -2.29
N TRP A 360 -0.35 -3.11 -1.08
CA TRP A 360 -0.85 -1.76 -0.81
C TRP A 360 -0.11 -1.10 0.37
N ASN A 361 -0.28 0.19 0.47
CA ASN A 361 0.11 0.98 1.63
C ASN A 361 -1.16 1.65 2.18
N GLU A 362 -1.23 1.85 3.48
CA GLU A 362 -2.30 2.63 4.10
C GLU A 362 -1.81 4.05 4.34
N ASP A 363 -2.42 5.00 3.65
CA ASP A 363 -2.23 6.41 3.93
C ASP A 363 -3.51 6.98 4.51
N SER A 364 -3.41 7.56 5.71
CA SER A 364 -4.54 8.19 6.40
C SER A 364 -5.80 7.28 6.50
N GLY A 365 -5.58 5.95 6.55
CA GLY A 365 -6.66 4.95 6.63
C GLY A 365 -7.29 4.56 5.30
N THR A 366 -6.73 5.01 4.17
CA THR A 366 -7.19 4.60 2.83
C THR A 366 -6.12 3.73 2.16
N PRO A 367 -6.44 2.50 1.74
CA PRO A 367 -5.49 1.66 1.03
C PRO A 367 -5.19 2.22 -0.37
N LEU A 368 -3.91 2.39 -0.66
CA LEU A 368 -3.37 2.75 -1.97
C LEU A 368 -2.71 1.51 -2.58
N SER A 369 -3.21 1.02 -3.72
CA SER A 369 -2.61 -0.11 -4.42
C SER A 369 -1.19 0.21 -4.89
N LEU A 370 -0.25 -0.70 -4.60
CA LEU A 370 1.16 -0.64 -4.99
C LEU A 370 1.63 -1.95 -5.67
N ASN A 371 0.74 -2.61 -6.38
CA ASN A 371 1.05 -3.86 -7.10
C ASN A 371 2.17 -3.69 -8.13
N ASN A 372 2.35 -2.51 -8.68
CA ASN A 372 3.46 -2.17 -9.57
C ASN A 372 4.82 -2.01 -8.86
N ALA A 373 4.81 -1.97 -7.53
CA ALA A 373 6.01 -1.85 -6.70
C ALA A 373 6.53 -3.20 -6.20
N VAL A 374 5.81 -4.28 -6.49
CA VAL A 374 6.13 -5.61 -5.97
C VAL A 374 6.05 -6.63 -7.08
N GLN A 375 7.14 -7.39 -7.25
CA GLN A 375 7.14 -8.56 -8.11
C GLN A 375 6.87 -9.79 -7.24
N ILE A 376 5.65 -10.32 -7.33
CA ILE A 376 5.23 -11.53 -6.64
C ILE A 376 5.29 -12.68 -7.66
N PRO A 377 5.85 -13.85 -7.31
CA PRO A 377 5.88 -14.99 -8.21
C PRO A 377 4.46 -15.49 -8.52
N SER A 378 4.28 -16.15 -9.67
CA SER A 378 2.98 -16.68 -10.09
C SER A 378 2.42 -17.72 -9.11
N GLU A 379 3.29 -18.49 -8.46
CA GLU A 379 2.95 -19.33 -7.33
C GLU A 379 3.23 -18.55 -6.05
N LEU A 380 2.15 -18.16 -5.37
CA LEU A 380 2.23 -17.33 -4.18
C LEU A 380 2.93 -18.07 -3.04
N PRO A 381 3.95 -17.46 -2.39
CA PRO A 381 4.63 -18.07 -1.27
C PRO A 381 3.67 -18.37 -0.11
N VAL A 382 3.86 -19.53 0.50
CA VAL A 382 3.07 -19.99 1.64
C VAL A 382 3.97 -20.33 2.83
N LEU A 383 3.39 -20.44 4.01
CA LEU A 383 4.06 -20.97 5.20
C LEU A 383 3.57 -22.41 5.42
N PRO A 384 4.34 -23.43 4.99
CA PRO A 384 3.99 -24.82 5.20
C PRO A 384 3.99 -25.18 6.69
N SER A 385 3.45 -26.36 7.02
CA SER A 385 3.55 -26.90 8.39
C SER A 385 5.00 -26.95 8.86
N GLY A 386 5.25 -26.58 10.10
CA GLY A 386 6.59 -26.52 10.69
C GLY A 386 7.31 -25.18 10.46
N SER A 387 8.64 -25.22 10.48
CA SER A 387 9.48 -24.02 10.46
C SER A 387 9.87 -23.59 9.05
N THR A 388 9.67 -22.32 8.73
CA THR A 388 10.09 -21.68 7.48
C THR A 388 11.12 -20.60 7.78
N THR A 389 12.23 -20.62 7.06
CA THR A 389 13.24 -19.56 7.14
C THR A 389 12.83 -18.40 6.26
N ILE A 390 12.94 -17.19 6.81
CA ILE A 390 12.70 -15.93 6.11
C ILE A 390 14.03 -15.23 5.90
N THR A 391 14.30 -14.82 4.69
CA THR A 391 15.48 -14.03 4.33
C THR A 391 15.05 -12.70 3.70
N TYR A 392 15.83 -11.66 3.87
CA TYR A 392 15.59 -10.40 3.19
C TYR A 392 16.85 -9.51 3.11
N ASP A 393 16.86 -8.59 2.17
CA ASP A 393 17.97 -7.66 1.98
C ASP A 393 18.11 -6.66 3.13
N ASN A 394 19.33 -6.19 3.39
CA ASN A 394 19.62 -5.21 4.45
C ASN A 394 18.97 -3.84 4.24
N THR A 395 18.45 -3.55 3.07
CA THR A 395 17.66 -2.36 2.74
C THR A 395 16.24 -2.42 3.28
N ILE A 396 15.79 -3.59 3.73
CA ILE A 396 14.52 -3.78 4.47
C ILE A 396 14.79 -3.51 5.95
N THR A 397 14.25 -2.42 6.46
CA THR A 397 14.48 -1.93 7.82
C THR A 397 13.53 -2.50 8.86
N SER A 398 12.36 -2.99 8.42
CA SER A 398 11.38 -3.67 9.26
C SER A 398 10.62 -4.70 8.46
N PHE A 399 10.50 -5.89 9.01
CA PHE A 399 9.76 -7.00 8.42
C PHE A 399 8.89 -7.68 9.47
N LYS A 400 7.59 -7.77 9.20
CA LYS A 400 6.64 -8.51 10.03
C LYS A 400 5.76 -9.40 9.19
N VAL A 401 5.32 -10.49 9.78
CA VAL A 401 4.44 -11.48 9.17
C VAL A 401 3.17 -11.59 9.99
N LEU A 402 2.01 -11.40 9.39
CA LEU A 402 0.70 -11.78 9.92
C LEU A 402 0.38 -13.18 9.39
N PRO A 403 0.53 -14.24 10.19
CA PRO A 403 0.67 -15.59 9.66
C PRO A 403 -0.64 -16.21 9.15
N ARG A 404 -1.77 -15.86 9.72
CA ARG A 404 -3.11 -16.39 9.40
C ARG A 404 -3.20 -17.92 9.53
N TRP A 405 -2.67 -18.46 10.63
CA TRP A 405 -2.74 -19.89 10.92
C TRP A 405 -4.18 -20.42 10.91
N TRP A 406 -4.38 -21.57 10.32
CA TRP A 406 -5.70 -22.19 10.25
C TRP A 406 -5.63 -23.71 10.34
N LYS A 407 -6.76 -24.32 10.68
CA LYS A 407 -7.01 -25.76 10.68
C LYS A 407 -8.44 -26.06 10.17
N VAL A 408 -8.79 -27.31 10.00
CA VAL A 408 -10.14 -27.78 9.68
C VAL A 408 -10.91 -28.19 10.96
#